data_822852c054698dcfca7dc7652cd6b8c1
#
_entry.id   822852c054698dcfca7dc7652cd6b8c1
#
_cell.length_a   1.000
_cell.length_b   1.000
_cell.length_c   1.000
_cell.angle_alpha   90.00
_cell.angle_beta   90.00
_cell.angle_gamma   90.00
#
_symmetry.space_group_name_H-M   'P 1'
#
loop_
_entity.id
_entity.type
_entity.pdbx_description
1 polymer ?
#
loop_
_entity_poly.entity_id
_entity_poly.type
_entity_poly.pdbx_seq_one_letter_code
_entity_poly.pdbx_strand_id
1 'polypeptide(L)'
;SWTPKIDVWSLGCVAIEVVIGFVPFQFASTALVLAAHKATRGPFPPWMMEGPLGSIYFSGSGSVYEVDPRAAAPGAYLLHAEPNTTLPELLAQQLDPAIFGDVVSFINFAETLLTIDPDVRPTAAEALQHPWMASYGLPPIDPPIVPVNPLPPIVPATPATSDQFPLTAR
;
A
#
# COMPACT_ATOMS: atom_id res chain seq x y z
N SER A 1 14.52 -3.75 -2.60
CA SER A 1 14.74 -2.36 -3.06
C SER A 1 13.40 -1.67 -3.29
N TRP A 2 13.34 -0.38 -3.03
CA TRP A 2 12.16 0.44 -3.30
C TRP A 2 12.03 0.67 -4.81
N THR A 3 10.83 0.51 -5.35
CA THR A 3 10.54 0.76 -6.77
C THR A 3 9.35 1.72 -6.88
N PRO A 4 9.20 2.45 -8.00
CA PRO A 4 8.02 3.32 -8.22
C PRO A 4 6.67 2.60 -8.13
N LYS A 5 6.67 1.27 -8.13
CA LYS A 5 5.45 0.45 -7.99
C LYS A 5 4.78 0.57 -6.60
N ILE A 6 5.46 1.14 -5.58
CA ILE A 6 4.81 1.49 -4.30
C ILE A 6 3.76 2.58 -4.50
N ASP A 7 4.00 3.53 -5.41
CA ASP A 7 3.07 4.61 -5.72
C ASP A 7 1.84 4.07 -6.47
N VAL A 8 2.03 3.00 -7.26
CA VAL A 8 0.90 2.30 -7.92
C VAL A 8 -0.03 1.67 -6.88
N TRP A 9 0.51 1.07 -5.81
CA TRP A 9 -0.29 0.60 -4.68
C TRP A 9 -1.04 1.74 -4.01
N SER A 10 -0.36 2.84 -3.72
CA SER A 10 -0.97 4.02 -3.11
C SER A 10 -2.08 4.59 -3.99
N LEU A 11 -1.89 4.63 -5.31
CA LEU A 11 -2.93 5.02 -6.26
C LEU A 11 -4.15 4.09 -6.19
N GLY A 12 -3.94 2.78 -6.05
CA GLY A 12 -5.01 1.81 -5.85
C GLY A 12 -5.83 2.11 -4.59
N CYS A 13 -5.18 2.43 -3.48
CA CYS A 13 -5.85 2.83 -2.25
C CYS A 13 -6.66 4.12 -2.43
N VAL A 14 -6.09 5.14 -3.06
CA VAL A 14 -6.77 6.42 -3.34
C VAL A 14 -7.95 6.23 -4.28
N ALA A 15 -7.82 5.41 -5.32
CA ALA A 15 -8.92 5.13 -6.24
C ALA A 15 -10.12 4.49 -5.53
N ILE A 16 -9.86 3.55 -4.62
CA ILE A 16 -10.90 2.96 -3.79
C ILE A 16 -11.50 4.00 -2.86
N GLU A 17 -10.67 4.75 -2.12
CA GLU A 17 -11.14 5.77 -1.18
C GLU A 17 -12.05 6.81 -1.84
N VAL A 18 -11.68 7.30 -3.02
CA VAL A 18 -12.50 8.27 -3.79
C VAL A 18 -13.87 7.70 -4.12
N VAL A 19 -13.95 6.41 -4.40
CA VAL A 19 -15.19 5.76 -4.85
C VAL A 19 -16.08 5.35 -3.69
N ILE A 20 -15.51 4.80 -2.60
CA ILE A 20 -16.28 4.32 -1.45
C ILE A 20 -16.41 5.36 -0.32
N GLY A 21 -15.62 6.44 -0.35
CA GLY A 21 -15.70 7.54 0.62
C GLY A 21 -14.97 7.32 1.94
N PHE A 22 -14.19 6.23 2.09
CA PHE A 22 -13.38 5.97 3.28
C PHE A 22 -12.06 5.24 2.95
N VAL A 23 -11.07 5.38 3.84
CA VAL A 23 -9.74 4.78 3.66
C VAL A 23 -9.82 3.26 3.78
N PRO A 24 -9.43 2.47 2.76
CA PRO A 24 -9.66 1.02 2.74
C PRO A 24 -8.84 0.24 3.79
N PHE A 25 -7.65 0.74 4.17
CA PHE A 25 -6.70 0.04 5.06
C PHE A 25 -6.31 0.90 6.27
N GLN A 26 -7.29 1.55 6.92
CA GLN A 26 -7.05 2.36 8.11
C GLN A 26 -7.19 1.52 9.38
N PHE A 27 -6.07 1.05 9.93
CA PHE A 27 -6.02 0.23 11.12
C PHE A 27 -5.02 0.76 12.16
N ALA A 28 -5.23 0.38 13.43
CA ALA A 28 -4.46 0.89 14.55
C ALA A 28 -3.02 0.34 14.64
N SER A 29 -2.73 -0.78 13.98
CA SER A 29 -1.40 -1.39 14.02
C SER A 29 -0.98 -1.93 12.65
N THR A 30 0.35 -2.06 12.46
CA THR A 30 0.92 -2.66 11.24
C THR A 30 0.44 -4.09 11.03
N ALA A 31 0.30 -4.87 12.08
CA ALA A 31 -0.17 -6.25 11.96
C ALA A 31 -1.60 -6.31 11.43
N LEU A 32 -2.49 -5.42 11.90
CA LEU A 32 -3.87 -5.31 11.38
C LEU A 32 -3.91 -4.88 9.91
N VAL A 33 -3.03 -3.95 9.49
CA VAL A 33 -2.89 -3.57 8.08
C VAL A 33 -2.46 -4.76 7.24
N LEU A 34 -1.44 -5.52 7.69
CA LEU A 34 -0.97 -6.72 6.98
C LEU A 34 -2.04 -7.81 6.92
N ALA A 35 -2.77 -8.04 8.02
CA ALA A 35 -3.88 -8.98 8.04
C ALA A 35 -4.98 -8.59 7.05
N ALA A 36 -5.33 -7.31 6.97
CA ALA A 36 -6.30 -6.81 6.01
C ALA A 36 -5.82 -6.94 4.56
N HIS A 37 -4.53 -6.65 4.28
CA HIS A 37 -3.96 -6.88 2.95
C HIS A 37 -4.05 -8.36 2.57
N LYS A 38 -3.66 -9.27 3.48
CA LYS A 38 -3.73 -10.72 3.24
C LYS A 38 -5.16 -11.19 2.98
N ALA A 39 -6.10 -10.75 3.79
CA ALA A 39 -7.51 -11.14 3.67
C ALA A 39 -8.14 -10.66 2.36
N THR A 40 -7.87 -9.43 1.97
CA THR A 40 -8.50 -8.82 0.79
C THR A 40 -7.77 -9.13 -0.51
N ARG A 41 -6.46 -9.36 -0.47
CA ARG A 41 -5.60 -9.51 -1.66
C ARG A 41 -4.90 -10.87 -1.78
N GLY A 42 -5.07 -11.74 -0.79
CA GLY A 42 -4.44 -13.05 -0.78
C GLY A 42 -3.08 -13.07 -0.06
N PRO A 43 -2.40 -14.24 -0.08
CA PRO A 43 -1.18 -14.44 0.68
C PRO A 43 -0.02 -13.57 0.19
N PHE A 44 0.86 -13.22 1.13
CA PHE A 44 2.13 -12.58 0.80
C PHE A 44 3.08 -13.58 0.13
N PRO A 45 3.87 -13.16 -0.87
CA PRO A 45 4.95 -13.97 -1.41
C PRO A 45 5.93 -14.41 -0.31
N PRO A 46 6.44 -15.66 -0.34
CA PRO A 46 7.36 -16.16 0.70
C PRO A 46 8.54 -15.24 0.96
N TRP A 47 9.16 -14.70 -0.08
CA TRP A 47 10.31 -13.81 0.03
C TRP A 47 10.04 -12.51 0.80
N MET A 48 8.78 -12.02 0.83
CA MET A 48 8.40 -10.86 1.64
C MET A 48 8.31 -11.22 3.13
N MET A 49 7.96 -12.46 3.44
CA MET A 49 7.83 -12.95 4.80
C MET A 49 9.19 -13.38 5.40
N GLU A 50 10.19 -13.67 4.56
CA GLU A 50 11.54 -14.08 4.95
C GLU A 50 12.48 -12.90 5.25
N GLY A 51 12.07 -11.67 4.95
CA GLY A 51 12.88 -10.46 5.19
C GLY A 51 13.11 -10.17 6.69
N PRO A 52 13.99 -9.21 7.03
CA PRO A 52 14.33 -8.89 8.42
C PRO A 52 13.14 -8.55 9.33
N LEU A 53 12.07 -8.02 8.75
CA LEU A 53 10.82 -7.72 9.45
C LEU A 53 9.81 -8.87 9.36
N GLY A 54 10.05 -9.88 8.52
CA GLY A 54 9.11 -10.97 8.29
C GLY A 54 8.80 -11.72 9.58
N SER A 55 9.81 -12.11 10.33
CA SER A 55 9.67 -12.83 11.60
C SER A 55 8.98 -12.03 12.70
N ILE A 56 8.83 -10.71 12.54
CA ILE A 56 8.12 -9.84 13.49
C ILE A 56 6.61 -9.93 13.28
N TYR A 57 6.17 -10.12 12.04
CA TYR A 57 4.75 -10.05 11.68
C TYR A 57 4.16 -11.35 11.14
N PHE A 58 5.00 -12.31 10.70
CA PHE A 58 4.53 -13.55 10.09
C PHE A 58 5.06 -14.79 10.82
N SER A 59 4.17 -15.75 11.05
CA SER A 59 4.55 -17.09 11.47
C SER A 59 5.15 -17.90 10.31
N GLY A 60 5.79 -19.02 10.61
CA GLY A 60 6.29 -19.92 9.56
C GLY A 60 5.19 -20.50 8.66
N SER A 61 3.92 -20.41 9.06
CA SER A 61 2.75 -20.77 8.24
C SER A 61 2.21 -19.61 7.40
N GLY A 62 2.80 -18.41 7.50
CA GLY A 62 2.34 -17.21 6.81
C GLY A 62 1.12 -16.53 7.47
N SER A 63 0.78 -16.91 8.70
CA SER A 63 -0.24 -16.19 9.48
C SER A 63 0.35 -14.89 10.01
N VAL A 64 -0.45 -13.82 9.99
CA VAL A 64 -0.06 -12.52 10.56
C VAL A 64 -0.25 -12.54 12.07
N TYR A 65 0.71 -12.01 12.80
CA TYR A 65 0.62 -11.85 14.26
C TYR A 65 1.21 -10.52 14.71
N GLU A 66 0.93 -10.17 15.94
CA GLU A 66 1.47 -8.99 16.61
C GLU A 66 1.99 -9.36 18.00
N VAL A 67 3.10 -8.76 18.40
CA VAL A 67 3.60 -8.92 19.78
C VAL A 67 2.63 -8.22 20.72
N ASP A 68 2.08 -8.96 21.68
CA ASP A 68 1.28 -8.35 22.75
C ASP A 68 2.20 -7.63 23.76
N PRO A 69 2.18 -6.27 23.79
CA PRO A 69 3.01 -5.51 24.72
C PRO A 69 2.60 -5.72 26.19
N ARG A 70 1.43 -6.33 26.44
CA ARG A 70 0.91 -6.62 27.78
C ARG A 70 1.21 -8.03 28.25
N ALA A 71 1.76 -8.87 27.35
CA ALA A 71 2.08 -10.26 27.72
C ALA A 71 3.17 -10.28 28.80
N ALA A 72 2.93 -11.05 29.84
CA ALA A 72 3.87 -11.22 30.95
C ALA A 72 5.15 -11.98 30.57
N ALA A 73 5.16 -12.66 29.44
CA ALA A 73 6.28 -13.42 28.91
C ALA A 73 6.80 -12.78 27.60
N PRO A 74 8.12 -12.60 27.43
CA PRO A 74 8.69 -12.20 26.15
C PRO A 74 8.30 -13.18 25.05
N GLY A 75 7.79 -12.69 23.91
CA GLY A 75 7.42 -13.51 22.75
C GLY A 75 5.98 -14.05 22.73
N ALA A 76 5.09 -13.55 23.60
CA ALA A 76 3.67 -13.83 23.44
C ALA A 76 3.11 -13.02 22.26
N TYR A 77 2.35 -13.69 21.39
CA TYR A 77 1.82 -13.14 20.15
C TYR A 77 0.31 -13.27 20.10
N LEU A 78 -0.35 -12.22 19.56
CA LEU A 78 -1.76 -12.27 19.21
C LEU A 78 -1.88 -12.57 17.72
N LEU A 79 -2.56 -13.66 17.38
CA LEU A 79 -2.98 -13.90 16.00
C LEU A 79 -4.18 -13.03 15.70
N HIS A 80 -4.08 -12.23 14.64
CA HIS A 80 -5.21 -11.47 14.16
C HIS A 80 -6.12 -12.37 13.33
N ALA A 81 -7.42 -12.30 13.64
CA ALA A 81 -8.44 -12.88 12.79
C ALA A 81 -8.43 -12.14 11.45
N GLU A 82 -8.32 -12.89 10.36
CA GLU A 82 -8.39 -12.30 9.03
C GLU A 82 -9.85 -11.96 8.70
N PRO A 83 -10.13 -10.76 8.16
CA PRO A 83 -11.47 -10.46 7.65
C PRO A 83 -11.84 -11.50 6.58
N ASN A 84 -13.09 -11.94 6.56
CA ASN A 84 -13.56 -12.95 5.59
C ASN A 84 -14.06 -12.33 4.27
N THR A 85 -13.80 -11.05 4.04
CA THR A 85 -14.32 -10.32 2.88
C THR A 85 -13.17 -9.99 1.93
N THR A 86 -13.26 -10.45 0.70
CA THR A 86 -12.30 -10.09 -0.35
C THR A 86 -12.52 -8.67 -0.84
N LEU A 87 -11.52 -8.08 -1.51
CA LEU A 87 -11.66 -6.74 -2.06
C LEU A 87 -12.81 -6.63 -3.09
N PRO A 88 -13.00 -7.58 -4.02
CA PRO A 88 -14.16 -7.56 -4.91
C PRO A 88 -15.49 -7.56 -4.18
N GLU A 89 -15.64 -8.41 -3.16
CA GLU A 89 -16.88 -8.46 -2.36
C GLU A 89 -17.13 -7.15 -1.61
N LEU A 90 -16.09 -6.56 -1.02
CA LEU A 90 -16.20 -5.27 -0.34
C LEU A 90 -16.67 -4.18 -1.31
N LEU A 91 -16.03 -4.07 -2.47
CA LEU A 91 -16.38 -3.05 -3.46
C LEU A 91 -17.75 -3.29 -4.08
N ALA A 92 -18.11 -4.54 -4.37
CA ALA A 92 -19.43 -4.88 -4.91
C ALA A 92 -20.58 -4.54 -3.95
N GLN A 93 -20.34 -4.59 -2.64
CA GLN A 93 -21.32 -4.19 -1.63
C GLN A 93 -21.47 -2.67 -1.50
N GLN A 94 -20.44 -1.90 -1.80
CA GLN A 94 -20.42 -0.44 -1.64
C GLN A 94 -20.81 0.32 -2.91
N LEU A 95 -20.67 -0.30 -4.09
CA LEU A 95 -20.86 0.34 -5.37
C LEU A 95 -22.23 -0.02 -5.96
N ASP A 96 -23.05 1.02 -6.18
CA ASP A 96 -24.31 0.86 -6.94
C ASP A 96 -24.03 0.94 -8.45
N PRO A 97 -24.25 -0.15 -9.21
CA PRO A 97 -24.03 -0.15 -10.65
C PRO A 97 -24.85 0.88 -11.41
N ALA A 98 -26.01 1.29 -10.86
CA ALA A 98 -26.86 2.31 -11.48
C ALA A 98 -26.23 3.71 -11.41
N ILE A 99 -25.36 3.94 -10.42
CA ILE A 99 -24.68 5.23 -10.19
C ILE A 99 -23.27 5.19 -10.77
N PHE A 100 -22.54 4.12 -10.50
CA PHE A 100 -21.11 4.02 -10.84
C PHE A 100 -20.85 3.52 -12.27
N GLY A 101 -21.79 2.79 -12.87
CA GLY A 101 -21.64 2.21 -14.19
C GLY A 101 -20.86 0.91 -14.18
N ASP A 102 -19.68 0.87 -14.81
CA ASP A 102 -18.89 -0.38 -14.94
C ASP A 102 -18.13 -0.74 -13.65
N VAL A 103 -18.87 -1.22 -12.65
CA VAL A 103 -18.33 -1.67 -11.36
C VAL A 103 -17.33 -2.81 -11.53
N VAL A 104 -17.60 -3.76 -12.45
CA VAL A 104 -16.76 -4.95 -12.64
C VAL A 104 -15.38 -4.57 -13.16
N SER A 105 -15.31 -3.72 -14.18
CA SER A 105 -14.01 -3.26 -14.69
C SER A 105 -13.25 -2.40 -13.68
N PHE A 106 -13.95 -1.58 -12.88
CA PHE A 106 -13.30 -0.85 -11.80
C PHE A 106 -12.71 -1.76 -10.74
N ILE A 107 -13.46 -2.78 -10.28
CA ILE A 107 -12.97 -3.76 -9.31
C ILE A 107 -11.71 -4.43 -9.86
N ASN A 108 -11.72 -4.87 -11.10
CA ASN A 108 -10.56 -5.51 -11.74
C ASN A 108 -9.35 -4.55 -11.83
N PHE A 109 -9.60 -3.28 -12.14
CA PHE A 109 -8.56 -2.24 -12.13
C PHE A 109 -7.97 -2.06 -10.73
N ALA A 110 -8.79 -1.89 -9.71
CA ALA A 110 -8.35 -1.74 -8.33
C ALA A 110 -7.54 -2.96 -7.85
N GLU A 111 -7.99 -4.17 -8.17
CA GLU A 111 -7.26 -5.40 -7.88
C GLU A 111 -5.88 -5.44 -8.54
N THR A 112 -5.80 -4.99 -9.77
CA THR A 112 -4.54 -4.92 -10.54
C THR A 112 -3.54 -3.98 -9.87
N LEU A 113 -3.97 -2.79 -9.45
CA LEU A 113 -3.11 -1.83 -8.73
C LEU A 113 -2.69 -2.34 -7.35
N LEU A 114 -3.59 -3.04 -6.64
CA LEU A 114 -3.36 -3.60 -5.31
C LEU A 114 -2.81 -5.03 -5.35
N THR A 115 -2.03 -5.38 -6.35
CA THR A 115 -1.27 -6.64 -6.37
C THR A 115 -0.19 -6.58 -5.29
N ILE A 116 -0.20 -7.55 -4.34
CA ILE A 116 0.74 -7.57 -3.19
C ILE A 116 2.18 -7.63 -3.68
N ASP A 117 2.49 -8.56 -4.58
CA ASP A 117 3.84 -8.72 -5.11
C ASP A 117 4.22 -7.54 -6.02
N PRO A 118 5.19 -6.70 -5.63
CA PRO A 118 5.63 -5.58 -6.46
C PRO A 118 6.28 -6.01 -7.78
N ASP A 119 6.80 -7.23 -7.87
CA ASP A 119 7.40 -7.71 -9.12
C ASP A 119 6.32 -8.01 -10.17
N VAL A 120 5.15 -8.45 -9.72
CA VAL A 120 3.97 -8.73 -10.56
C VAL A 120 3.07 -7.49 -10.73
N ARG A 121 3.07 -6.58 -9.74
CA ARG A 121 2.27 -5.34 -9.81
C ARG A 121 2.65 -4.52 -11.04
N PRO A 122 1.69 -3.96 -11.80
CA PRO A 122 2.01 -3.16 -12.99
C PRO A 122 2.80 -1.91 -12.64
N THR A 123 3.50 -1.40 -13.61
CA THR A 123 3.99 -0.01 -13.63
C THR A 123 2.81 0.95 -13.88
N ALA A 124 3.01 2.24 -13.65
CA ALA A 124 2.00 3.26 -13.95
C ALA A 124 1.64 3.27 -15.45
N ALA A 125 2.63 3.06 -16.33
CA ALA A 125 2.40 3.00 -17.78
C ALA A 125 1.57 1.78 -18.20
N GLU A 126 1.80 0.62 -17.57
CA GLU A 126 1.01 -0.58 -17.80
C GLU A 126 -0.42 -0.44 -17.23
N ALA A 127 -0.56 0.19 -16.06
CA ALA A 127 -1.86 0.46 -15.44
C ALA A 127 -2.76 1.34 -16.33
N LEU A 128 -2.19 2.29 -17.06
CA LEU A 128 -2.91 3.13 -18.02
C LEU A 128 -3.44 2.35 -19.23
N GLN A 129 -2.89 1.18 -19.53
CA GLN A 129 -3.38 0.29 -20.60
C GLN A 129 -4.55 -0.59 -20.14
N HIS A 130 -4.94 -0.52 -18.86
CA HIS A 130 -6.04 -1.31 -18.35
C HIS A 130 -7.35 -0.96 -19.06
N PRO A 131 -8.22 -1.94 -19.41
CA PRO A 131 -9.47 -1.69 -20.15
C PRO A 131 -10.37 -0.63 -19.48
N TRP A 132 -10.43 -0.60 -18.16
CA TRP A 132 -11.18 0.41 -17.43
C TRP A 132 -10.68 1.83 -17.72
N MET A 133 -9.37 2.06 -17.76
CA MET A 133 -8.78 3.35 -18.13
C MET A 133 -9.02 3.68 -19.60
N ALA A 134 -8.89 2.70 -20.49
CA ALA A 134 -9.09 2.88 -21.93
C ALA A 134 -10.53 3.30 -22.26
N SER A 135 -11.53 2.88 -21.47
CA SER A 135 -12.94 3.23 -21.67
C SER A 135 -13.24 4.72 -21.54
N TYR A 136 -12.37 5.49 -20.85
CA TYR A 136 -12.51 6.94 -20.68
C TYR A 136 -11.90 7.76 -21.81
N GLY A 137 -11.37 7.10 -22.87
CA GLY A 137 -10.86 7.80 -24.06
C GLY A 137 -9.70 8.75 -23.76
N LEU A 138 -8.90 8.47 -22.71
CA LEU A 138 -7.72 9.26 -22.43
C LEU A 138 -6.79 9.22 -23.64
N PRO A 139 -6.26 10.37 -24.08
CA PRO A 139 -5.34 10.40 -25.19
C PRO A 139 -4.12 9.53 -24.85
N PRO A 140 -3.51 8.85 -25.84
CA PRO A 140 -2.25 8.16 -25.62
C PRO A 140 -1.26 9.12 -24.98
N ILE A 141 -0.56 8.67 -23.95
CA ILE A 141 0.54 9.46 -23.38
C ILE A 141 1.67 9.45 -24.41
N ASP A 142 1.74 10.52 -25.18
CA ASP A 142 2.81 10.74 -26.13
C ASP A 142 3.47 12.08 -25.78
N PRO A 143 4.78 12.14 -25.55
CA PRO A 143 5.81 11.12 -25.68
C PRO A 143 6.02 10.31 -24.39
N PRO A 144 6.81 9.21 -24.45
CA PRO A 144 7.18 8.47 -23.24
C PRO A 144 7.80 9.46 -22.24
N ILE A 145 7.38 9.32 -20.97
CA ILE A 145 7.94 10.13 -19.88
C ILE A 145 9.45 9.96 -19.93
N VAL A 146 10.14 10.98 -20.46
CA VAL A 146 11.61 11.00 -20.44
C VAL A 146 12.01 10.88 -18.97
N PRO A 147 12.88 9.95 -18.59
CA PRO A 147 13.33 9.85 -17.21
C PRO A 147 13.82 11.23 -16.78
N VAL A 148 13.16 11.82 -15.80
CA VAL A 148 13.64 13.07 -15.20
C VAL A 148 15.06 12.76 -14.75
N ASN A 149 16.04 13.57 -15.15
CA ASN A 149 17.41 13.43 -14.69
C ASN A 149 17.40 13.12 -13.19
N PRO A 150 18.18 12.15 -12.73
CA PRO A 150 18.22 11.83 -11.31
C PRO A 150 18.41 13.13 -10.54
N LEU A 151 17.55 13.33 -9.55
CA LEU A 151 17.67 14.48 -8.65
C LEU A 151 19.13 14.53 -8.17
N PRO A 152 19.73 15.71 -8.11
CA PRO A 152 21.09 15.85 -7.57
C PRO A 152 21.10 15.22 -6.17
N PRO A 153 22.18 14.57 -5.77
CA PRO A 153 22.30 13.94 -4.47
C PRO A 153 21.91 14.95 -3.38
N ILE A 154 21.00 14.53 -2.49
CA ILE A 154 20.64 15.34 -1.32
C ILE A 154 21.93 15.48 -0.50
N VAL A 155 22.52 16.67 -0.55
CA VAL A 155 23.66 17.02 0.32
C VAL A 155 23.05 17.12 1.73
N PRO A 156 23.53 16.34 2.71
CA PRO A 156 23.06 16.48 4.09
C PRO A 156 23.31 17.94 4.54
N ALA A 157 22.27 18.58 5.08
CA ALA A 157 22.45 19.89 5.67
C ALA A 157 23.56 19.81 6.74
N THR A 158 24.59 20.63 6.59
CA THR A 158 25.63 20.77 7.59
C THR A 158 24.95 21.11 8.93
N PRO A 159 25.20 20.39 10.02
CA PRO A 159 24.60 20.73 11.31
C PRO A 159 25.01 22.18 11.64
N ALA A 160 24.01 23.00 11.91
CA ALA A 160 24.23 24.36 12.34
C ALA A 160 25.12 24.31 13.63
N THR A 161 26.29 24.92 13.54
CA THR A 161 27.17 25.11 14.69
C THR A 161 26.36 25.86 15.76
N SER A 162 26.15 25.21 16.91
CA SER A 162 25.47 25.76 18.08
C SER A 162 26.40 26.68 18.86
N ASP A 163 26.83 27.78 18.23
CA ASP A 163 27.53 28.85 18.92
C ASP A 163 26.92 30.19 18.49
N GLN A 164 26.05 30.69 19.35
CA GLN A 164 25.77 32.10 19.62
C GLN A 164 24.35 32.31 20.17
N PHE A 165 24.15 31.91 21.45
CA PHE A 165 23.22 32.64 22.27
C PHE A 165 24.01 33.18 23.49
N PRO A 166 24.28 34.49 23.59
CA PRO A 166 24.80 35.04 24.82
C PRO A 166 23.68 35.02 25.87
N LEU A 167 23.92 34.27 26.93
CA LEU A 167 23.16 34.36 28.16
C LEU A 167 23.42 35.76 28.80
N THR A 168 22.54 36.71 28.57
CA THR A 168 22.47 37.91 29.42
C THR A 168 21.71 37.59 30.69
N ALA A 169 22.45 37.47 31.76
CA ALA A 169 21.94 37.44 33.14
C ALA A 169 21.24 38.78 33.46
N ARG A 170 20.06 38.72 34.05
CA ARG A 170 19.53 39.57 35.12
C ARG A 170 18.52 38.78 35.94
#